data_9dd98caab03f2eb2920e27c01e4f3718
#
_entry.id   9dd98caab03f2eb2920e27c01e4f3718
#
_cell.length_a   1.000
_cell.length_b   1.000
_cell.length_c   1.000
_cell.angle_alpha   90.00
_cell.angle_beta   90.00
_cell.angle_gamma   90.00
#
_symmetry.space_group_name_H-M   'P 1'
#
loop_
_entity.id
_entity.type
_entity.pdbx_description
1 polymer ?
#
loop_
_entity_poly.entity_id
_entity_poly.type
_entity_poly.pdbx_seq_one_letter_code
_entity_poly.pdbx_strand_id
1 'polypeptide(L)'
;MHDQDTGTLLRRLRLERGWTQRQAAELLGVSAQAVSKWERGQGCPDVGMLPRLAKIFGVSVEGILDGDLLPAAPDGGNMKKIQFYVCPDCGNILTAAAGGQLACCGRRLEPLEVRSADPDHAVTVQEVEEDWYVTFRHPMDKGHYIRFAACVTPDRLLLARLYPEQGSEFRIPQLRGGAKLYLCCSRHGLFQAE
;
A
#
# COMPACT_ATOMS: atom_id res chain seq x y z
N MET A 1 -7.68 20.60 -13.42
CA MET A 1 -6.75 21.05 -12.38
C MET A 1 -7.33 22.31 -11.76
N HIS A 2 -7.71 22.28 -10.50
CA HIS A 2 -8.22 23.45 -9.80
C HIS A 2 -7.04 24.21 -9.19
N ASP A 3 -6.62 25.31 -9.79
CA ASP A 3 -5.45 26.10 -9.38
C ASP A 3 -5.49 26.51 -7.91
N GLN A 4 -6.67 26.71 -7.36
CA GLN A 4 -6.86 27.03 -5.94
C GLN A 4 -6.54 25.84 -5.01
N ASP A 5 -6.90 24.63 -5.40
CA ASP A 5 -6.70 23.44 -4.58
C ASP A 5 -5.21 23.07 -4.55
N THR A 6 -4.55 23.07 -5.70
CA THR A 6 -3.10 22.87 -5.81
C THR A 6 -2.32 23.92 -5.01
N GLY A 7 -2.70 25.19 -5.10
CA GLY A 7 -2.04 26.28 -4.38
C GLY A 7 -2.19 26.15 -2.87
N THR A 8 -3.38 25.78 -2.40
CA THR A 8 -3.68 25.55 -0.98
C THR A 8 -2.86 24.36 -0.45
N LEU A 9 -2.76 23.29 -1.23
CA LEU A 9 -1.93 22.13 -0.89
C LEU A 9 -0.46 22.51 -0.77
N LEU A 10 0.11 23.19 -1.75
CA LEU A 10 1.52 23.61 -1.73
C LEU A 10 1.83 24.49 -0.51
N ARG A 11 0.92 25.42 -0.17
CA ARG A 11 1.05 26.25 1.02
C ARG A 11 1.06 25.39 2.30
N ARG A 12 0.14 24.43 2.43
CA ARG A 12 0.07 23.51 3.57
C ARG A 12 1.36 22.74 3.72
N LEU A 13 1.84 22.09 2.66
CA LEU A 13 3.06 21.29 2.64
C LEU A 13 4.31 22.10 3.01
N ARG A 14 4.39 23.36 2.55
CA ARG A 14 5.47 24.27 2.93
C ARG A 14 5.44 24.62 4.43
N LEU A 15 4.25 24.94 4.93
CA LEU A 15 4.06 25.29 6.35
C LEU A 15 4.35 24.12 7.29
N GLU A 16 3.96 22.90 6.92
CA GLU A 16 4.27 21.66 7.65
C GLU A 16 5.78 21.45 7.82
N ARG A 17 6.58 21.96 6.88
CA ARG A 17 8.05 21.94 6.94
C ARG A 17 8.67 23.17 7.61
N GLY A 18 7.87 24.11 8.04
CA GLY A 18 8.34 25.37 8.64
C GLY A 18 9.07 26.29 7.66
N TRP A 19 8.91 26.10 6.34
CA TRP A 19 9.61 26.90 5.34
C TRP A 19 8.90 28.21 5.05
N THR A 20 9.69 29.27 4.84
CA THR A 20 9.20 30.50 4.19
C THR A 20 9.02 30.28 2.69
N GLN A 21 8.24 31.14 2.03
CA GLN A 21 8.11 31.10 0.56
C GLN A 21 9.46 31.25 -0.15
N ARG A 22 10.37 32.03 0.44
CA ARG A 22 11.74 32.21 -0.07
C ARG A 22 12.56 30.93 0.00
N GLN A 23 12.53 30.23 1.13
CA GLN A 23 13.25 28.96 1.29
C GLN A 23 12.70 27.86 0.34
N ALA A 24 11.38 27.78 0.20
CA ALA A 24 10.78 26.87 -0.77
C ALA A 24 11.19 27.20 -2.20
N ALA A 25 11.22 28.48 -2.56
CA ALA A 25 11.63 28.97 -3.87
C ALA A 25 13.10 28.62 -4.18
N GLU A 26 14.00 28.80 -3.22
CA GLU A 26 15.42 28.43 -3.32
C GLU A 26 15.58 26.92 -3.58
N LEU A 27 14.87 26.07 -2.82
CA LEU A 27 14.89 24.62 -3.03
C LEU A 27 14.33 24.20 -4.41
N LEU A 28 13.32 24.92 -4.89
CA LEU A 28 12.67 24.67 -6.18
C LEU A 28 13.41 25.32 -7.36
N GLY A 29 14.36 26.21 -7.11
CA GLY A 29 15.06 26.96 -8.17
C GLY A 29 14.15 27.94 -8.90
N VAL A 30 13.21 28.55 -8.22
CA VAL A 30 12.25 29.54 -8.74
C VAL A 30 12.27 30.82 -7.92
N SER A 31 11.55 31.85 -8.34
CA SER A 31 11.39 33.07 -7.53
C SER A 31 10.37 32.89 -6.40
N ALA A 32 10.57 33.60 -5.29
CA ALA A 32 9.59 33.64 -4.19
C ALA A 32 8.23 34.17 -4.66
N GLN A 33 8.22 35.06 -5.68
CA GLN A 33 6.99 35.55 -6.29
C GLN A 33 6.21 34.45 -7.00
N ALA A 34 6.92 33.49 -7.65
CA ALA A 34 6.28 32.35 -8.31
C ALA A 34 5.58 31.47 -7.26
N VAL A 35 6.28 31.10 -6.19
CA VAL A 35 5.70 30.33 -5.08
C VAL A 35 4.50 31.05 -4.49
N SER A 36 4.59 32.37 -4.25
CA SER A 36 3.49 33.17 -3.73
C SER A 36 2.28 33.21 -4.66
N LYS A 37 2.50 33.26 -5.98
CA LYS A 37 1.42 33.21 -6.99
C LYS A 37 0.72 31.84 -6.96
N TRP A 38 1.47 30.76 -6.93
CA TRP A 38 0.92 29.40 -6.86
C TRP A 38 0.06 29.22 -5.62
N GLU A 39 0.57 29.61 -4.45
CA GLU A 39 -0.14 29.47 -3.18
C GLU A 39 -1.43 30.29 -3.07
N ARG A 40 -1.58 31.33 -3.90
CA ARG A 40 -2.80 32.16 -4.01
C ARG A 40 -3.73 31.74 -5.14
N GLY A 41 -3.41 30.66 -5.86
CA GLY A 41 -4.19 30.22 -7.01
C GLY A 41 -4.12 31.21 -8.21
N GLN A 42 -3.08 32.05 -8.26
CA GLN A 42 -2.87 33.03 -9.34
C GLN A 42 -1.94 32.50 -10.44
N GLY A 43 -1.84 31.19 -10.55
CA GLY A 43 -1.04 30.46 -11.51
C GLY A 43 -0.65 29.11 -10.94
N CYS A 44 -0.22 28.20 -11.82
CA CYS A 44 0.24 26.87 -11.48
C CYS A 44 1.73 26.70 -11.73
N PRO A 45 2.39 25.77 -11.02
CA PRO A 45 3.68 25.29 -11.44
C PRO A 45 3.61 24.69 -12.85
N ASP A 46 4.68 24.86 -13.60
CA ASP A 46 4.84 24.17 -14.88
C ASP A 46 4.83 22.66 -14.69
N VAL A 47 4.28 21.93 -15.66
CA VAL A 47 4.18 20.46 -15.61
C VAL A 47 5.57 19.83 -15.41
N GLY A 48 6.62 20.39 -16.00
CA GLY A 48 8.00 19.94 -15.79
C GLY A 48 8.51 20.13 -14.36
N MET A 49 7.87 20.97 -13.55
CA MET A 49 8.22 21.19 -12.13
C MET A 49 7.57 20.17 -11.20
N LEU A 50 6.48 19.52 -11.61
CA LEU A 50 5.72 18.60 -10.74
C LEU A 50 6.56 17.47 -10.16
N PRO A 51 7.45 16.79 -10.91
CA PRO A 51 8.31 15.75 -10.33
C PRO A 51 9.26 16.29 -9.26
N ARG A 52 9.75 17.51 -9.43
CA ARG A 52 10.64 18.17 -8.46
C ARG A 52 9.87 18.57 -7.20
N LEU A 53 8.67 19.11 -7.34
CA LEU A 53 7.76 19.41 -6.23
C LEU A 53 7.42 18.14 -5.46
N ALA A 54 7.02 17.09 -6.16
CA ALA A 54 6.70 15.78 -5.57
C ALA A 54 7.86 15.24 -4.74
N LYS A 55 9.09 15.29 -5.28
CA LYS A 55 10.30 14.85 -4.57
C LYS A 55 10.61 15.70 -3.34
N ILE A 56 10.53 17.03 -3.47
CA ILE A 56 10.88 17.97 -2.38
C ILE A 56 9.84 17.89 -1.24
N PHE A 57 8.57 17.79 -1.61
CA PHE A 57 7.47 17.69 -0.65
C PHE A 57 7.15 16.25 -0.22
N GLY A 58 7.79 15.22 -0.78
CA GLY A 58 7.56 13.83 -0.43
C GLY A 58 6.13 13.37 -0.68
N VAL A 59 5.48 13.87 -1.74
CA VAL A 59 4.12 13.56 -2.14
C VAL A 59 4.08 13.04 -3.57
N SER A 60 2.98 12.46 -4.00
CA SER A 60 2.82 12.04 -5.40
C SER A 60 2.53 13.23 -6.32
N VAL A 61 2.86 13.10 -7.60
CA VAL A 61 2.51 14.10 -8.62
C VAL A 61 0.99 14.22 -8.74
N GLU A 62 0.28 13.09 -8.68
CA GLU A 62 -1.18 13.03 -8.69
C GLU A 62 -1.77 13.83 -7.54
N GLY A 63 -1.26 13.65 -6.31
CA GLY A 63 -1.72 14.42 -5.14
C GLY A 63 -1.54 15.93 -5.33
N ILE A 64 -0.47 16.37 -6.00
CA ILE A 64 -0.29 17.79 -6.33
C ILE A 64 -1.32 18.25 -7.37
N LEU A 65 -1.60 17.43 -8.39
CA LEU A 65 -2.56 17.75 -9.45
C LEU A 65 -3.99 17.78 -8.95
N ASP A 66 -4.34 16.86 -8.05
CA ASP A 66 -5.67 16.78 -7.43
C ASP A 66 -5.89 17.89 -6.38
N GLY A 67 -4.82 18.53 -5.95
CA GLY A 67 -4.88 19.58 -4.92
C GLY A 67 -5.14 19.05 -3.53
N ASP A 68 -5.12 17.74 -3.34
CA ASP A 68 -5.33 17.09 -2.06
C ASP A 68 -4.45 15.84 -1.90
N LEU A 69 -4.03 15.63 -0.67
CA LEU A 69 -3.51 14.32 -0.25
C LEU A 69 -4.71 13.61 0.35
N LEU A 70 -5.14 12.54 -0.30
CA LEU A 70 -6.22 11.71 0.25
C LEU A 70 -5.93 11.45 1.73
N PRO A 71 -6.78 11.88 2.65
CA PRO A 71 -6.57 11.59 4.05
C PRO A 71 -6.63 10.07 4.19
N ALA A 72 -5.52 9.45 4.58
CA ALA A 72 -5.56 8.09 5.06
C ALA A 72 -6.58 8.06 6.19
N ALA A 73 -7.51 7.11 6.15
CA ALA A 73 -8.40 6.89 7.28
C ALA A 73 -7.51 6.76 8.53
N PRO A 74 -7.83 7.47 9.64
CA PRO A 74 -7.00 7.39 10.82
C PRO A 74 -6.80 5.94 11.21
N ASP A 75 -5.56 5.55 11.48
CA ASP A 75 -5.25 4.21 11.96
C ASP A 75 -6.04 3.97 13.25
N GLY A 76 -7.04 3.10 13.17
CA GLY A 76 -7.86 2.69 14.32
C GLY A 76 -7.16 1.68 15.22
N GLY A 77 -5.85 1.44 15.04
CA GLY A 77 -5.08 0.48 15.82
C GLY A 77 -5.51 -0.98 15.62
N ASN A 78 -6.12 -1.31 14.49
CA ASN A 78 -6.65 -2.64 14.23
C ASN A 78 -6.14 -3.20 12.90
N MET A 79 -5.22 -4.14 12.98
CA MET A 79 -4.64 -4.82 11.82
C MET A 79 -5.65 -5.62 10.97
N LYS A 80 -6.86 -5.90 11.47
CA LYS A 80 -7.91 -6.59 10.70
C LYS A 80 -8.39 -5.81 9.47
N LYS A 81 -8.06 -4.52 9.37
CA LYS A 81 -8.33 -3.67 8.20
C LYS A 81 -7.17 -3.64 7.20
N ILE A 82 -6.13 -4.43 7.43
CA ILE A 82 -4.95 -4.48 6.57
C ILE A 82 -5.33 -4.77 5.11
N GLN A 83 -4.68 -4.06 4.22
CA GLN A 83 -4.79 -4.27 2.79
C GLN A 83 -3.49 -4.86 2.25
N PHE A 84 -3.63 -5.77 1.31
CA PHE A 84 -2.51 -6.43 0.63
C PHE A 84 -2.42 -5.95 -0.81
N TYR A 85 -1.20 -5.78 -1.29
CA TYR A 85 -0.90 -5.36 -2.65
C TYR A 85 0.19 -6.25 -3.23
N VAL A 86 0.08 -6.57 -4.50
CA VAL A 86 1.13 -7.30 -5.24
C VAL A 86 1.47 -6.51 -6.50
N CYS A 87 2.73 -6.20 -6.67
CA CYS A 87 3.20 -5.56 -7.90
C CYS A 87 3.14 -6.54 -9.07
N PRO A 88 2.45 -6.21 -10.17
CA PRO A 88 2.34 -7.10 -11.32
C PRO A 88 3.68 -7.29 -12.05
N ASP A 89 4.59 -6.30 -11.98
CA ASP A 89 5.85 -6.32 -12.71
C ASP A 89 6.96 -7.10 -11.98
N CYS A 90 7.11 -6.90 -10.66
CA CYS A 90 8.20 -7.51 -9.89
C CYS A 90 7.73 -8.52 -8.82
N GLY A 91 6.42 -8.69 -8.63
CA GLY A 91 5.88 -9.60 -7.64
C GLY A 91 6.10 -9.17 -6.18
N ASN A 92 6.52 -7.92 -5.95
CA ASN A 92 6.70 -7.38 -4.60
C ASN A 92 5.36 -7.38 -3.85
N ILE A 93 5.39 -7.80 -2.59
CA ILE A 93 4.22 -7.83 -1.70
C ILE A 93 4.33 -6.63 -0.76
N LEU A 94 3.29 -5.79 -0.76
CA LEU A 94 3.20 -4.65 0.14
C LEU A 94 1.93 -4.75 0.97
N THR A 95 1.94 -4.14 2.14
CA THR A 95 0.79 -4.10 3.04
C THR A 95 0.59 -2.69 3.59
N ALA A 96 -0.67 -2.33 3.82
CA ALA A 96 -1.03 -1.08 4.49
C ALA A 96 -2.06 -1.34 5.58
N ALA A 97 -1.77 -0.94 6.81
CA ALA A 97 -2.66 -1.18 7.96
C ALA A 97 -3.91 -0.29 7.91
N ALA A 98 -3.78 0.94 7.42
CA ALA A 98 -4.86 1.94 7.38
C ALA A 98 -5.30 2.33 5.96
N GLY A 99 -4.82 1.62 4.94
CA GLY A 99 -4.98 2.01 3.55
C GLY A 99 -3.96 3.07 3.13
N GLY A 100 -4.03 3.49 1.87
CA GLY A 100 -3.11 4.48 1.30
C GLY A 100 -2.84 4.22 -0.17
N GLN A 101 -2.27 5.21 -0.84
CA GLN A 101 -1.81 5.05 -2.22
C GLN A 101 -0.40 4.44 -2.21
N LEU A 102 -0.28 3.22 -2.67
CA LEU A 102 1.01 2.55 -2.81
C LEU A 102 1.41 2.47 -4.28
N ALA A 103 2.70 2.59 -4.54
CA ALA A 103 3.25 2.43 -5.88
C ALA A 103 4.49 1.52 -5.85
N CYS A 104 4.66 0.73 -6.91
CA CYS A 104 5.83 -0.09 -7.13
C CYS A 104 6.13 -0.17 -8.63
N CYS A 105 7.41 -0.20 -9.01
CA CYS A 105 7.86 -0.22 -10.41
C CYS A 105 7.24 0.89 -11.28
N GLY A 106 6.99 2.08 -10.70
CA GLY A 106 6.39 3.22 -11.39
C GLY A 106 4.87 3.11 -11.60
N ARG A 107 4.22 2.09 -11.08
CA ARG A 107 2.75 1.89 -11.16
C ARG A 107 2.10 2.09 -9.81
N ARG A 108 0.94 2.74 -9.81
CA ARG A 108 0.03 2.72 -8.67
C ARG A 108 -0.52 1.31 -8.50
N LEU A 109 -0.58 0.85 -7.26
CA LEU A 109 -1.12 -0.46 -6.92
C LEU A 109 -2.51 -0.31 -6.33
N GLU A 110 -3.41 -1.15 -6.80
CA GLU A 110 -4.71 -1.30 -6.17
C GLU A 110 -4.66 -2.41 -5.10
N PRO A 111 -5.41 -2.27 -4.00
CA PRO A 111 -5.49 -3.31 -3.00
C PRO A 111 -6.11 -4.58 -3.58
N LEU A 112 -5.60 -5.73 -3.18
CA LEU A 112 -6.19 -7.00 -3.55
C LEU A 112 -7.59 -7.14 -2.94
N GLU A 113 -8.56 -7.49 -3.78
CA GLU A 113 -9.90 -7.81 -3.32
C GLU A 113 -9.89 -9.17 -2.61
N VAL A 114 -10.43 -9.19 -1.38
CA VAL A 114 -10.54 -10.41 -0.58
C VAL A 114 -11.79 -11.17 -0.99
N ARG A 115 -11.64 -12.44 -1.34
CA ARG A 115 -12.72 -13.38 -1.67
C ARG A 115 -12.83 -14.46 -0.59
N SER A 116 -14.00 -15.03 -0.44
CA SER A 116 -14.15 -16.27 0.35
C SER A 116 -13.42 -17.42 -0.34
N ALA A 117 -12.80 -18.28 0.44
CA ALA A 117 -12.14 -19.47 -0.12
C ALA A 117 -13.18 -20.37 -0.80
N ASP A 118 -12.84 -20.83 -1.98
CA ASP A 118 -13.55 -21.89 -2.70
C ASP A 118 -12.90 -23.26 -2.41
N PRO A 119 -13.47 -24.38 -2.88
CA PRO A 119 -12.90 -25.71 -2.62
C PRO A 119 -11.44 -25.89 -3.08
N ASP A 120 -11.01 -25.15 -4.14
CA ASP A 120 -9.66 -25.23 -4.67
C ASP A 120 -8.67 -24.37 -3.85
N HIS A 121 -9.16 -23.46 -3.00
CA HIS A 121 -8.38 -22.62 -2.10
C HIS A 121 -8.66 -22.89 -0.63
N ALA A 122 -9.37 -23.98 -0.32
CA ALA A 122 -9.65 -24.39 1.04
C ALA A 122 -8.38 -24.82 1.78
N VAL A 123 -8.33 -24.50 3.05
CA VAL A 123 -7.21 -24.84 3.93
C VAL A 123 -7.65 -25.81 5.02
N THR A 124 -6.71 -26.60 5.50
CA THR A 124 -6.86 -27.39 6.73
C THR A 124 -5.80 -26.93 7.72
N VAL A 125 -6.23 -26.56 8.91
CA VAL A 125 -5.35 -26.14 9.99
C VAL A 125 -5.30 -27.22 11.05
N GLN A 126 -4.10 -27.68 11.41
CA GLN A 126 -3.86 -28.62 12.47
C GLN A 126 -2.95 -28.00 13.53
N GLU A 127 -3.24 -28.22 14.79
CA GLU A 127 -2.37 -27.81 15.89
C GLU A 127 -1.27 -28.85 16.06
N VAL A 128 -0.02 -28.39 15.95
CA VAL A 128 1.15 -29.22 16.16
C VAL A 128 2.08 -28.50 17.12
N GLU A 129 2.17 -28.98 18.35
CA GLU A 129 2.92 -28.32 19.44
C GLU A 129 2.41 -26.90 19.70
N GLU A 130 3.23 -25.88 19.49
CA GLU A 130 2.88 -24.46 19.65
C GLU A 130 2.62 -23.78 18.31
N ASP A 131 2.55 -24.54 17.21
CA ASP A 131 2.37 -24.05 15.85
C ASP A 131 1.02 -24.50 15.25
N TRP A 132 0.56 -23.73 14.30
CA TRP A 132 -0.44 -24.17 13.33
C TRP A 132 0.27 -24.71 12.09
N TYR A 133 0.00 -25.98 11.79
CA TYR A 133 0.37 -26.61 10.53
C TYR A 133 -0.79 -26.45 9.55
N VAL A 134 -0.55 -25.65 8.51
CA VAL A 134 -1.55 -25.29 7.52
C VAL A 134 -1.26 -26.04 6.23
N THR A 135 -2.23 -26.81 5.76
CA THR A 135 -2.17 -27.49 4.46
C THR A 135 -3.29 -26.98 3.56
N PHE A 136 -3.06 -27.01 2.26
CA PHE A 136 -4.04 -26.56 1.27
C PHE A 136 -3.97 -27.40 0.01
N ARG A 137 -5.13 -27.55 -0.68
CA ARG A 137 -5.22 -28.27 -1.96
C ARG A 137 -5.15 -27.29 -3.11
N HIS A 138 -3.96 -26.90 -3.48
CA HIS A 138 -3.75 -25.95 -4.56
C HIS A 138 -2.50 -26.34 -5.34
N PRO A 139 -2.50 -26.19 -6.68
CA PRO A 139 -1.30 -26.36 -7.48
C PRO A 139 -0.18 -25.45 -6.96
N MET A 140 1.04 -25.97 -7.02
CA MET A 140 2.25 -25.19 -6.68
C MET A 140 3.22 -25.20 -7.87
N ASP A 141 2.69 -25.07 -9.09
CA ASP A 141 3.45 -25.01 -10.33
C ASP A 141 4.10 -23.64 -10.53
N LYS A 142 5.11 -23.54 -11.41
CA LYS A 142 5.75 -22.26 -11.77
C LYS A 142 4.77 -21.19 -12.27
N GLY A 143 3.69 -21.57 -12.91
CA GLY A 143 2.68 -20.67 -13.46
C GLY A 143 1.42 -20.51 -12.60
N HIS A 144 1.23 -21.35 -11.58
CA HIS A 144 0.04 -21.35 -10.73
C HIS A 144 0.37 -21.84 -9.32
N TYR A 145 0.50 -20.95 -8.37
CA TYR A 145 0.91 -21.27 -6.99
C TYR A 145 0.38 -20.23 -6.01
N ILE A 146 0.38 -20.56 -4.74
CA ILE A 146 0.13 -19.59 -3.65
C ILE A 146 1.40 -18.78 -3.43
N ARG A 147 1.33 -17.46 -3.66
CA ARG A 147 2.46 -16.52 -3.53
C ARG A 147 2.83 -16.25 -2.10
N PHE A 148 1.81 -16.13 -1.25
CA PHE A 148 1.98 -15.91 0.18
C PHE A 148 0.76 -16.37 0.95
N ALA A 149 1.00 -16.69 2.21
CA ALA A 149 -0.02 -16.84 3.22
C ALA A 149 0.15 -15.72 4.26
N ALA A 150 -0.95 -15.21 4.79
CA ALA A 150 -0.91 -14.17 5.81
C ALA A 150 -1.89 -14.48 6.93
N CYS A 151 -1.41 -14.45 8.16
CA CYS A 151 -2.24 -14.59 9.34
C CYS A 151 -2.34 -13.24 10.05
N VAL A 152 -3.55 -12.73 10.24
CA VAL A 152 -3.84 -11.40 10.76
C VAL A 152 -4.65 -11.49 12.03
N THR A 153 -4.11 -10.96 13.11
CA THR A 153 -4.81 -10.69 14.38
C THR A 153 -5.12 -9.20 14.51
N PRO A 154 -5.80 -8.72 15.55
CA PRO A 154 -5.99 -7.29 15.77
C PRO A 154 -4.70 -6.49 15.89
N ASP A 155 -3.61 -7.09 16.33
CA ASP A 155 -2.34 -6.45 16.68
C ASP A 155 -1.14 -6.91 15.84
N ARG A 156 -1.29 -7.97 15.01
CA ARG A 156 -0.15 -8.59 14.29
C ARG A 156 -0.52 -9.03 12.89
N LEU A 157 0.52 -9.03 12.06
CA LEU A 157 0.56 -9.69 10.76
C LEU A 157 1.75 -10.65 10.75
N LEU A 158 1.50 -11.93 10.47
CA LEU A 158 2.53 -12.89 10.05
C LEU A 158 2.32 -13.18 8.57
N LEU A 159 3.36 -12.98 7.77
CA LEU A 159 3.35 -13.21 6.33
C LEU A 159 4.42 -14.24 5.99
N ALA A 160 3.99 -15.37 5.44
CA ALA A 160 4.86 -16.40 4.90
C ALA A 160 4.85 -16.30 3.37
N ARG A 161 6.03 -16.06 2.78
CA ARG A 161 6.17 -16.13 1.32
C ARG A 161 6.33 -17.58 0.90
N LEU A 162 5.53 -17.98 -0.10
CA LEU A 162 5.59 -19.31 -0.69
C LEU A 162 6.13 -19.24 -2.12
N TYR A 163 6.71 -20.34 -2.57
CA TYR A 163 7.37 -20.42 -3.87
C TYR A 163 6.79 -21.57 -4.70
N PRO A 164 6.85 -21.49 -6.03
CA PRO A 164 6.48 -22.61 -6.85
C PRO A 164 7.36 -23.84 -6.56
N GLU A 165 6.81 -25.01 -6.79
CA GLU A 165 7.45 -26.32 -6.60
C GLU A 165 7.79 -26.67 -5.11
N GLN A 166 7.31 -25.86 -4.14
CA GLN A 166 7.35 -26.25 -2.74
C GLN A 166 6.07 -27.04 -2.36
N GLY A 167 6.08 -27.71 -1.20
CA GLY A 167 4.90 -28.39 -0.65
C GLY A 167 3.73 -27.42 -0.43
N SER A 168 2.49 -27.94 -0.55
CA SER A 168 1.26 -27.20 -0.33
C SER A 168 0.96 -27.05 1.18
N GLU A 169 1.97 -26.57 1.93
CA GLU A 169 1.95 -26.50 3.39
C GLU A 169 2.87 -25.42 3.93
N PHE A 170 2.57 -24.92 5.11
CA PHE A 170 3.45 -24.03 5.87
C PHE A 170 3.13 -24.09 7.36
N ARG A 171 4.05 -23.65 8.21
CA ARG A 171 3.87 -23.51 9.65
C ARG A 171 3.88 -22.06 10.07
N ILE A 172 3.03 -21.72 11.02
CA ILE A 172 3.01 -20.41 11.69
C ILE A 172 2.77 -20.63 13.19
N PRO A 173 3.36 -19.81 14.07
CA PRO A 173 3.07 -19.84 15.49
C PRO A 173 1.59 -19.66 15.77
N GLN A 174 1.07 -20.35 16.78
CA GLN A 174 -0.29 -20.16 17.23
C GLN A 174 -0.51 -18.71 17.68
N LEU A 175 -1.49 -18.04 17.07
CA LEU A 175 -1.86 -16.68 17.40
C LEU A 175 -3.15 -16.67 18.20
N ARG A 176 -3.11 -16.11 19.39
CA ARG A 176 -4.29 -15.89 20.23
C ARG A 176 -5.11 -14.71 19.69
N GLY A 177 -6.43 -14.73 19.89
CA GLY A 177 -7.27 -13.55 19.64
C GLY A 177 -8.02 -13.49 18.30
N GLY A 178 -8.35 -14.63 17.72
CA GLY A 178 -9.22 -14.70 16.53
C GLY A 178 -8.48 -14.22 15.26
N ALA A 179 -7.55 -15.02 14.82
CA ALA A 179 -6.77 -14.79 13.62
C ALA A 179 -7.60 -15.03 12.35
N LYS A 180 -7.35 -14.21 11.32
CA LYS A 180 -7.83 -14.44 9.96
C LYS A 180 -6.67 -14.94 9.11
N LEU A 181 -6.90 -16.00 8.37
CA LEU A 181 -5.92 -16.58 7.47
C LEU A 181 -6.26 -16.20 6.02
N TYR A 182 -5.25 -15.70 5.30
CA TYR A 182 -5.35 -15.31 3.90
C TYR A 182 -4.35 -16.09 3.06
N LEU A 183 -4.77 -16.50 1.85
CA LEU A 183 -3.94 -17.11 0.84
C LEU A 183 -4.01 -16.28 -0.45
N CYS A 184 -2.88 -15.93 -1.03
CA CYS A 184 -2.83 -15.21 -2.29
C CYS A 184 -2.36 -16.13 -3.43
N CYS A 185 -3.29 -16.49 -4.29
CA CYS A 185 -3.00 -17.25 -5.52
C CYS A 185 -2.40 -16.34 -6.60
N SER A 186 -1.45 -16.86 -7.36
CA SER A 186 -0.80 -16.13 -8.47
C SER A 186 -1.75 -15.80 -9.63
N ARG A 187 -2.87 -16.53 -9.76
CA ARG A 187 -3.86 -16.35 -10.83
C ARG A 187 -5.20 -15.83 -10.34
N HIS A 188 -5.64 -16.25 -9.17
CA HIS A 188 -7.02 -16.05 -8.73
C HIS A 188 -7.17 -14.93 -7.67
N GLY A 189 -6.05 -14.37 -7.18
CA GLY A 189 -6.08 -13.27 -6.21
C GLY A 189 -6.05 -13.72 -4.77
N LEU A 190 -6.67 -12.94 -3.88
CA LEU A 190 -6.58 -13.12 -2.42
C LEU A 190 -7.85 -13.77 -1.87
N PHE A 191 -7.68 -14.83 -1.10
CA PHE A 191 -8.76 -15.57 -0.44
C PHE A 191 -8.61 -15.49 1.07
N GLN A 192 -9.72 -15.33 1.77
CA GLN A 192 -9.79 -15.54 3.21
C GLN A 192 -10.23 -16.97 3.45
N ALA A 193 -9.41 -17.74 4.17
CA ALA A 193 -9.78 -19.05 4.66
C ALA A 193 -10.77 -18.93 5.85
N GLU A 194 -11.71 -19.83 5.93
CA GLU A 194 -12.65 -19.95 7.05
C GLU A 194 -12.07 -20.81 8.17
#